data_821b9fd4a592ae31e3f948744e5ffe83
#
_entry.id   821b9fd4a592ae31e3f948744e5ffe83
#
_cell.length_a   1.000
_cell.length_b   1.000
_cell.length_c   1.000
_cell.angle_alpha   90.00
_cell.angle_beta   90.00
_cell.angle_gamma   90.00
#
_symmetry.space_group_name_H-M   'P 1'
#
loop_
_entity.id
_entity.type
_entity.pdbx_description
1 polymer ?
#
loop_
_entity_poly.entity_id
_entity_poly.type
_entity_poly.pdbx_seq_one_letter_code
_entity_poly.pdbx_strand_id
1 'polypeptide(L)'
;PGGRPKYHAKKYKHQTDLLENDDIDAVIIATPDHWHSKIVVDAVKAGKHVYCEKGLTRTFQEALDIHDAVKETGMILQLGHQNRQVEANDKAKEIIDQGLLGPVNLVELTTNRNSQWGAWVWNIHKDANSKTIDWETFQEPSPNKIPFGSEALKRYFRWRCWYDYGTGLSGDLFSHDYDQLNQIMEMGIPKYASASGGIYFYKDGRDVPDVWHVTLEYPDRDMTVLYSATLSSNNSRGNRIMGHDATMILGGQSNAGGVGGFSVE
;
A
#
# COMPACT_ATOMS: atom_id res chain seq x y z
N PRO A 1 -13.51 15.77 30.14
CA PRO A 1 -12.24 16.43 30.05
C PRO A 1 -11.14 15.40 30.23
N GLY A 2 -10.78 14.67 29.17
CA GLY A 2 -9.71 13.72 29.17
C GLY A 2 -8.39 14.45 28.95
N GLY A 3 -7.63 14.60 30.04
CA GLY A 3 -6.25 15.08 29.94
C GLY A 3 -5.44 14.12 29.07
N ARG A 4 -4.76 14.62 28.05
CA ARG A 4 -3.78 13.82 27.30
C ARG A 4 -2.74 13.32 28.30
N PRO A 5 -2.38 12.02 28.27
CA PRO A 5 -1.32 11.53 29.12
C PRO A 5 -0.05 12.35 28.85
N LYS A 6 0.60 12.82 29.92
CA LYS A 6 1.88 13.55 29.82
C LYS A 6 3.02 12.54 29.61
N TYR A 7 2.98 11.81 28.48
CA TYR A 7 4.13 11.01 28.08
C TYR A 7 5.10 11.95 27.33
N HIS A 8 6.28 12.13 27.87
CA HIS A 8 7.39 12.78 27.19
C HIS A 8 8.08 11.71 26.33
N ALA A 9 7.61 11.55 25.08
CA ALA A 9 8.29 10.67 24.14
C ALA A 9 9.70 11.21 23.85
N LYS A 10 10.71 10.36 23.97
CA LYS A 10 12.06 10.66 23.51
C LYS A 10 12.06 10.80 21.99
N LYS A 11 12.75 11.81 21.49
CA LYS A 11 12.88 12.04 20.04
C LYS A 11 14.26 11.60 19.57
N TYR A 12 14.29 10.86 18.50
CA TYR A 12 15.51 10.46 17.82
C TYR A 12 15.56 11.12 16.43
N LYS A 13 16.74 11.50 15.98
CA LYS A 13 16.93 12.09 14.65
C LYS A 13 16.99 11.00 13.57
N HIS A 14 17.67 9.92 13.87
CA HIS A 14 17.87 8.79 12.97
C HIS A 14 17.24 7.52 13.55
N GLN A 15 16.75 6.65 12.69
CA GLN A 15 16.18 5.36 13.10
C GLN A 15 17.22 4.46 13.79
N THR A 16 18.50 4.54 13.39
CA THR A 16 19.58 3.79 14.02
C THR A 16 19.69 4.07 15.51
N ASP A 17 19.68 5.36 15.92
CA ASP A 17 19.75 5.76 17.31
C ASP A 17 18.54 5.25 18.13
N LEU A 18 17.37 5.11 17.47
CA LEU A 18 16.18 4.55 18.10
C LEU A 18 16.33 3.03 18.27
N LEU A 19 16.87 2.35 17.26
CA LEU A 19 17.02 0.89 17.28
C LEU A 19 18.06 0.40 18.29
N GLU A 20 19.05 1.24 18.66
CA GLU A 20 20.03 0.96 19.71
C GLU A 20 19.45 1.00 21.13
N ASN A 21 18.21 1.49 21.30
CA ASN A 21 17.60 1.55 22.63
C ASN A 21 16.99 0.18 23.03
N ASP A 22 17.53 -0.44 24.05
CA ASP A 22 17.10 -1.73 24.57
C ASP A 22 15.71 -1.71 25.23
N ASP A 23 15.21 -0.52 25.63
CA ASP A 23 13.86 -0.38 26.20
C ASP A 23 12.73 -0.44 25.15
N ILE A 24 13.08 -0.57 23.87
CA ILE A 24 12.12 -0.66 22.76
C ILE A 24 12.03 -2.09 22.28
N ASP A 25 10.86 -2.71 22.38
CA ASP A 25 10.59 -4.08 21.92
C ASP A 25 10.08 -4.13 20.48
N ALA A 26 9.37 -3.08 20.03
CA ALA A 26 8.73 -3.04 18.73
C ALA A 26 8.71 -1.63 18.13
N VAL A 27 8.67 -1.56 16.81
CA VAL A 27 8.62 -0.29 16.07
C VAL A 27 7.49 -0.27 15.04
N ILE A 28 6.93 0.92 14.82
CA ILE A 28 5.98 1.19 13.74
C ILE A 28 6.72 2.00 12.67
N ILE A 29 6.72 1.49 11.43
CA ILE A 29 7.34 2.12 10.27
C ILE A 29 6.24 2.71 9.40
N ALA A 30 6.21 4.03 9.28
CA ALA A 30 5.24 4.79 8.49
C ALA A 30 5.94 5.86 7.62
N THR A 31 7.11 5.54 7.16
CA THR A 31 7.91 6.35 6.23
C THR A 31 7.39 6.22 4.80
N PRO A 32 7.89 6.98 3.82
CA PRO A 32 7.69 6.65 2.41
C PRO A 32 8.24 5.27 2.04
N ASP A 33 7.64 4.63 1.02
CA ASP A 33 7.87 3.23 0.67
C ASP A 33 9.36 2.86 0.47
N HIS A 34 10.15 3.78 -0.09
CA HIS A 34 11.58 3.55 -0.37
C HIS A 34 12.47 3.37 0.87
N TRP A 35 11.94 3.70 2.05
CA TRP A 35 12.62 3.48 3.32
C TRP A 35 12.20 2.18 4.02
N HIS A 36 11.07 1.57 3.62
CA HIS A 36 10.48 0.46 4.35
C HIS A 36 11.44 -0.71 4.47
N SER A 37 11.97 -1.22 3.35
CA SER A 37 12.84 -2.40 3.36
C SER A 37 14.06 -2.21 4.26
N LYS A 38 14.76 -1.08 4.09
CA LYS A 38 15.95 -0.79 4.90
C LYS A 38 15.62 -0.76 6.40
N ILE A 39 14.58 -0.03 6.80
CA ILE A 39 14.25 0.12 8.22
C ILE A 39 13.71 -1.19 8.80
N VAL A 40 12.92 -1.98 8.04
CA VAL A 40 12.44 -3.29 8.49
C VAL A 40 13.61 -4.22 8.76
N VAL A 41 14.54 -4.34 7.81
CA VAL A 41 15.74 -5.20 7.96
C VAL A 41 16.60 -4.76 9.14
N ASP A 42 16.86 -3.46 9.27
CA ASP A 42 17.65 -2.91 10.37
C ASP A 42 16.96 -3.20 11.73
N ALA A 43 15.63 -3.02 11.81
CA ALA A 43 14.86 -3.22 13.04
C ALA A 43 14.85 -4.68 13.49
N VAL A 44 14.56 -5.63 12.59
CA VAL A 44 14.53 -7.05 12.95
C VAL A 44 15.91 -7.56 13.33
N LYS A 45 16.99 -7.08 12.68
CA LYS A 45 18.37 -7.39 13.05
C LYS A 45 18.77 -6.79 14.39
N ALA A 46 18.16 -5.66 14.80
CA ALA A 46 18.31 -5.08 16.12
C ALA A 46 17.41 -5.75 17.19
N GLY A 47 16.75 -6.87 16.86
CA GLY A 47 15.88 -7.63 17.77
C GLY A 47 14.54 -6.97 18.06
N LYS A 48 14.04 -6.09 17.18
CA LYS A 48 12.76 -5.40 17.35
C LYS A 48 11.68 -6.04 16.48
N HIS A 49 10.47 -6.21 17.03
CA HIS A 49 9.29 -6.53 16.26
C HIS A 49 8.87 -5.32 15.43
N VAL A 50 8.23 -5.57 14.28
CA VAL A 50 7.92 -4.51 13.32
C VAL A 50 6.46 -4.54 12.90
N TYR A 51 5.79 -3.39 12.96
CA TYR A 51 4.62 -3.09 12.14
C TYR A 51 5.07 -2.13 11.03
N CYS A 52 4.91 -2.52 9.78
CA CYS A 52 5.28 -1.66 8.65
C CYS A 52 4.04 -1.33 7.82
N GLU A 53 3.86 -0.03 7.51
CA GLU A 53 2.81 0.42 6.60
C GLU A 53 2.97 -0.20 5.19
N LYS A 54 1.86 -0.31 4.48
CA LYS A 54 1.82 -0.70 3.08
C LYS A 54 2.35 0.49 2.21
N GLY A 55 2.86 0.41 1.02
CA GLY A 55 3.41 -0.73 0.28
C GLY A 55 4.76 -1.14 0.86
N LEU A 56 4.84 -2.42 1.13
CA LEU A 56 5.97 -2.92 1.89
C LEU A 56 7.31 -2.71 1.17
N THR A 57 7.32 -2.94 -0.14
CA THR A 57 8.55 -2.90 -0.95
C THR A 57 8.28 -2.31 -2.33
N ARG A 58 9.31 -1.77 -2.96
CA ARG A 58 9.27 -1.28 -4.35
C ARG A 58 9.80 -2.30 -5.35
N THR A 59 10.68 -3.18 -4.89
CA THR A 59 11.32 -4.19 -5.73
C THR A 59 11.15 -5.59 -5.17
N PHE A 60 11.29 -6.58 -6.03
CA PHE A 60 11.25 -7.99 -5.62
C PHE A 60 12.43 -8.34 -4.67
N GLN A 61 13.62 -7.76 -4.91
CA GLN A 61 14.77 -7.99 -4.05
C GLN A 61 14.52 -7.46 -2.62
N GLU A 62 13.93 -6.27 -2.47
CA GLU A 62 13.55 -5.74 -1.15
C GLU A 62 12.62 -6.70 -0.39
N ALA A 63 11.72 -7.39 -1.09
CA ALA A 63 10.83 -8.37 -0.47
C ALA A 63 11.58 -9.62 0.02
N LEU A 64 12.56 -10.09 -0.77
CA LEU A 64 13.43 -11.20 -0.37
C LEU A 64 14.31 -10.82 0.83
N ASP A 65 14.90 -9.63 0.82
CA ASP A 65 15.75 -9.14 1.90
C ASP A 65 14.98 -9.06 3.23
N ILE A 66 13.74 -8.58 3.20
CA ILE A 66 12.86 -8.58 4.37
C ILE A 66 12.52 -9.99 4.82
N HIS A 67 12.09 -10.86 3.89
CA HIS A 67 11.73 -12.25 4.19
C HIS A 67 12.88 -12.97 4.90
N ASP A 68 14.08 -12.86 4.33
CA ASP A 68 15.25 -13.57 4.84
C ASP A 68 15.67 -13.03 6.22
N ALA A 69 15.66 -11.70 6.40
CA ALA A 69 15.99 -11.09 7.69
C ALA A 69 14.98 -11.46 8.79
N VAL A 70 13.68 -11.45 8.50
CA VAL A 70 12.62 -11.86 9.44
C VAL A 70 12.77 -13.34 9.80
N LYS A 71 13.04 -14.20 8.82
CA LYS A 71 13.23 -15.63 9.03
C LYS A 71 14.49 -15.94 9.84
N GLU A 72 15.60 -15.23 9.57
CA GLU A 72 16.86 -15.39 10.28
C GLU A 72 16.75 -14.97 11.75
N THR A 73 16.07 -13.85 12.03
CA THR A 73 15.99 -13.28 13.37
C THR A 73 14.85 -13.83 14.21
N GLY A 74 13.83 -14.42 13.59
CA GLY A 74 12.61 -14.86 14.27
C GLY A 74 11.73 -13.73 14.78
N MET A 75 12.02 -12.48 14.41
CA MET A 75 11.19 -11.32 14.80
C MET A 75 9.87 -11.32 14.05
N ILE A 76 8.85 -10.73 14.65
CA ILE A 76 7.52 -10.63 14.04
C ILE A 76 7.48 -9.40 13.17
N LEU A 77 7.07 -9.58 11.90
CA LEU A 77 6.70 -8.50 10.99
C LEU A 77 5.20 -8.57 10.70
N GLN A 78 4.50 -7.47 10.96
CA GLN A 78 3.11 -7.27 10.54
C GLN A 78 3.04 -6.20 9.46
N LEU A 79 2.47 -6.55 8.30
CA LEU A 79 2.18 -5.59 7.23
C LEU A 79 0.86 -4.86 7.50
N GLY A 80 0.88 -3.54 7.34
CA GLY A 80 -0.22 -2.63 7.68
C GLY A 80 -1.34 -2.57 6.66
N HIS A 81 -1.93 -3.71 6.27
CA HIS A 81 -3.16 -3.76 5.49
C HIS A 81 -4.38 -3.75 6.43
N GLN A 82 -4.84 -2.55 6.80
CA GLN A 82 -5.88 -2.35 7.81
C GLN A 82 -7.24 -2.97 7.45
N ASN A 83 -7.54 -3.18 6.16
CA ASN A 83 -8.81 -3.77 5.73
C ASN A 83 -8.98 -5.23 6.17
N ARG A 84 -7.91 -5.92 6.57
CA ARG A 84 -7.98 -7.29 7.13
C ARG A 84 -8.76 -7.38 8.43
N GLN A 85 -8.97 -6.26 9.12
CA GLN A 85 -9.72 -6.21 10.38
C GLN A 85 -11.22 -5.98 10.19
N VAL A 86 -11.69 -6.00 8.95
CA VAL A 86 -13.11 -5.83 8.61
C VAL A 86 -13.83 -7.16 8.78
N GLU A 87 -14.69 -7.28 9.80
CA GLU A 87 -15.47 -8.50 10.08
C GLU A 87 -16.30 -9.01 8.88
N ALA A 88 -16.73 -8.10 8.00
CA ALA A 88 -17.43 -8.48 6.78
C ALA A 88 -16.61 -9.37 5.84
N ASN A 89 -15.28 -9.28 5.88
CA ASN A 89 -14.42 -10.14 5.06
C ASN A 89 -14.51 -11.61 5.50
N ASP A 90 -14.61 -11.88 6.80
CA ASP A 90 -14.75 -13.23 7.32
C ASP A 90 -16.07 -13.84 6.87
N LYS A 91 -17.15 -13.04 6.88
CA LYS A 91 -18.46 -13.46 6.36
C LYS A 91 -18.46 -13.67 4.85
N ALA A 92 -17.78 -12.82 4.10
CA ALA A 92 -17.59 -12.99 2.67
C ALA A 92 -16.86 -14.30 2.37
N LYS A 93 -15.78 -14.60 3.14
CA LYS A 93 -15.06 -15.86 3.04
C LYS A 93 -15.95 -17.07 3.33
N GLU A 94 -16.75 -17.03 4.41
CA GLU A 94 -17.69 -18.12 4.73
C GLU A 94 -18.65 -18.42 3.56
N ILE A 95 -19.15 -17.41 2.88
CA ILE A 95 -20.06 -17.56 1.72
C ILE A 95 -19.34 -18.19 0.54
N ILE A 96 -18.11 -17.77 0.27
CA ILE A 96 -17.26 -18.34 -0.79
C ILE A 96 -16.95 -19.81 -0.49
N ASP A 97 -16.53 -20.12 0.74
CA ASP A 97 -16.15 -21.48 1.17
C ASP A 97 -17.35 -22.46 1.13
N GLN A 98 -18.57 -21.95 1.34
CA GLN A 98 -19.82 -22.72 1.19
C GLN A 98 -20.24 -22.93 -0.28
N GLY A 99 -19.53 -22.33 -1.23
CA GLY A 99 -19.82 -22.43 -2.66
C GLY A 99 -21.10 -21.72 -3.12
N LEU A 100 -21.61 -20.76 -2.35
CA LEU A 100 -22.89 -20.11 -2.63
C LEU A 100 -22.88 -19.21 -3.88
N LEU A 101 -21.69 -18.86 -4.40
CA LEU A 101 -21.56 -18.16 -5.67
C LEU A 101 -21.46 -19.12 -6.89
N GLY A 102 -21.38 -20.43 -6.65
CA GLY A 102 -20.95 -21.38 -7.69
C GLY A 102 -19.47 -21.19 -8.07
N PRO A 103 -19.03 -21.75 -9.20
CA PRO A 103 -17.67 -21.55 -9.71
C PRO A 103 -17.40 -20.07 -9.99
N VAL A 104 -16.42 -19.47 -9.27
CA VAL A 104 -15.98 -18.10 -9.51
C VAL A 104 -14.95 -18.09 -10.64
N ASN A 105 -15.20 -17.32 -11.69
CA ASN A 105 -14.32 -17.25 -12.85
C ASN A 105 -13.79 -15.83 -13.14
N LEU A 106 -14.41 -14.79 -12.57
CA LEU A 106 -13.99 -13.41 -12.77
C LEU A 106 -14.11 -12.59 -11.48
N VAL A 107 -13.08 -11.81 -11.19
CA VAL A 107 -13.11 -10.78 -10.17
C VAL A 107 -12.78 -9.44 -10.80
N GLU A 108 -13.60 -8.42 -10.51
CA GLU A 108 -13.34 -7.04 -10.90
C GLU A 108 -13.10 -6.18 -9.66
N LEU A 109 -11.96 -5.48 -9.64
CA LEU A 109 -11.57 -4.54 -8.61
C LEU A 109 -11.38 -3.15 -9.22
N THR A 110 -11.81 -2.12 -8.49
CA THR A 110 -11.77 -0.74 -9.03
C THR A 110 -11.44 0.28 -7.95
N THR A 111 -10.42 1.09 -8.20
CA THR A 111 -10.12 2.26 -7.36
C THR A 111 -10.08 3.53 -8.21
N ASN A 112 -11.11 4.36 -8.10
CA ASN A 112 -11.23 5.60 -8.86
C ASN A 112 -11.29 6.81 -7.91
N ARG A 113 -10.52 7.85 -8.23
CA ARG A 113 -10.43 9.10 -7.47
C ARG A 113 -10.44 10.29 -8.42
N ASN A 114 -10.99 11.41 -7.98
CA ASN A 114 -11.00 12.65 -8.77
C ASN A 114 -10.80 13.85 -7.83
N SER A 115 -9.60 13.95 -7.26
CA SER A 115 -9.19 15.09 -6.47
C SER A 115 -7.67 15.22 -6.48
N GLN A 116 -7.16 16.42 -6.26
CA GLN A 116 -5.72 16.64 -6.13
C GLN A 116 -5.12 15.78 -5.00
N TRP A 117 -5.80 15.68 -3.85
CA TRP A 117 -5.42 14.85 -2.72
C TRP A 117 -5.40 13.36 -3.09
N GLY A 118 -6.44 12.88 -3.78
CA GLY A 118 -6.52 11.51 -4.27
C GLY A 118 -5.44 11.16 -5.29
N ALA A 119 -4.95 12.15 -6.03
CA ALA A 119 -3.85 12.03 -6.99
C ALA A 119 -2.49 12.41 -6.40
N TRP A 120 -2.39 12.51 -5.07
CA TRP A 120 -1.17 12.81 -4.31
C TRP A 120 -0.53 14.17 -4.58
N VAL A 121 -1.32 15.14 -5.09
CA VAL A 121 -0.86 16.52 -5.34
C VAL A 121 -1.00 17.35 -4.08
N TRP A 122 -0.11 17.09 -3.10
CA TRP A 122 -0.08 17.81 -1.84
C TRP A 122 0.53 19.21 -1.97
N ASN A 123 0.07 20.13 -1.16
CA ASN A 123 0.66 21.45 -1.10
C ASN A 123 2.06 21.42 -0.47
N ILE A 124 2.99 22.15 -1.04
CA ILE A 124 4.31 22.35 -0.45
C ILE A 124 4.17 23.36 0.69
N HIS A 125 4.60 22.99 1.90
CA HIS A 125 4.50 23.87 3.05
C HIS A 125 5.41 25.09 2.87
N LYS A 126 4.91 26.26 3.26
CA LYS A 126 5.63 27.56 3.08
C LYS A 126 6.99 27.61 3.78
N ASP A 127 7.17 26.87 4.87
CA ASP A 127 8.41 26.83 5.65
C ASP A 127 9.38 25.75 5.16
N ALA A 128 9.03 25.05 4.06
CA ALA A 128 9.87 24.01 3.50
C ALA A 128 11.12 24.59 2.82
N ASN A 129 12.28 24.23 3.34
CA ASN A 129 13.58 24.65 2.83
C ASN A 129 14.69 23.68 3.27
N SER A 130 15.94 23.92 2.84
CA SER A 130 17.09 23.05 3.15
C SER A 130 17.47 22.96 4.63
N LYS A 131 16.95 23.82 5.49
CA LYS A 131 17.19 23.77 6.95
C LYS A 131 16.10 22.97 7.68
N THR A 132 14.91 22.88 7.07
CA THR A 132 13.75 22.21 7.67
C THR A 132 13.51 20.81 7.10
N ILE A 133 14.14 20.47 5.96
CA ILE A 133 14.07 19.17 5.30
C ILE A 133 15.48 18.62 5.16
N ASP A 134 15.72 17.46 5.75
CA ASP A 134 16.94 16.67 5.53
C ASP A 134 16.78 15.86 4.24
N TRP A 135 17.02 16.53 3.11
CA TRP A 135 16.83 15.97 1.79
C TRP A 135 17.78 14.83 1.47
N GLU A 136 19.03 14.94 1.91
CA GLU A 136 20.02 13.90 1.67
C GLU A 136 19.64 12.60 2.36
N THR A 137 19.22 12.66 3.61
CA THR A 137 18.67 11.50 4.32
C THR A 137 17.39 11.01 3.65
N PHE A 138 16.44 11.90 3.29
CA PHE A 138 15.20 11.47 2.65
C PHE A 138 15.43 10.62 1.41
N GLN A 139 16.34 11.02 0.53
CA GLN A 139 16.60 10.31 -0.73
C GLN A 139 17.62 9.18 -0.62
N GLU A 140 18.21 8.91 0.54
CA GLU A 140 19.31 7.96 0.70
C GLU A 140 19.05 6.58 0.05
N PRO A 141 17.89 5.91 0.21
CA PRO A 141 17.63 4.63 -0.45
C PRO A 141 17.21 4.76 -1.93
N SER A 142 16.97 5.99 -2.43
CA SER A 142 16.56 6.17 -3.83
C SER A 142 17.72 5.85 -4.78
N PRO A 143 17.48 5.17 -5.90
CA PRO A 143 18.50 4.91 -6.91
C PRO A 143 18.97 6.18 -7.63
N ASN A 144 18.08 7.19 -7.74
CA ASN A 144 18.35 8.44 -8.42
C ASN A 144 18.44 9.59 -7.42
N LYS A 145 19.59 10.27 -7.39
CA LYS A 145 19.80 11.44 -6.52
C LYS A 145 19.64 12.73 -7.30
N ILE A 146 18.90 13.67 -6.73
CA ILE A 146 18.79 15.02 -7.28
C ILE A 146 19.19 16.05 -6.23
N PRO A 147 19.75 17.20 -6.63
CA PRO A 147 20.10 18.27 -5.67
C PRO A 147 18.85 18.89 -5.06
N PHE A 148 19.00 19.43 -3.84
CA PHE A 148 17.93 20.18 -3.20
C PHE A 148 17.51 21.39 -4.05
N GLY A 149 16.20 21.59 -4.21
CA GLY A 149 15.62 22.67 -5.01
C GLY A 149 14.10 22.51 -5.14
N SER A 150 13.51 23.25 -6.04
CA SER A 150 12.05 23.22 -6.26
C SER A 150 11.54 21.82 -6.64
N GLU A 151 12.31 21.08 -7.43
CA GLU A 151 11.96 19.70 -7.79
C GLU A 151 12.07 18.74 -6.60
N ALA A 152 13.10 18.88 -5.77
CA ALA A 152 13.25 18.11 -4.53
C ALA A 152 12.08 18.36 -3.57
N LEU A 153 11.63 19.62 -3.44
CA LEU A 153 10.45 19.95 -2.63
C LEU A 153 9.18 19.29 -3.17
N LYS A 154 8.98 19.28 -4.48
CA LYS A 154 7.85 18.56 -5.06
C LYS A 154 7.92 17.07 -4.72
N ARG A 155 9.07 16.43 -4.93
CA ARG A 155 9.26 15.00 -4.69
C ARG A 155 9.11 14.66 -3.20
N TYR A 156 9.57 15.50 -2.30
CA TYR A 156 9.39 15.31 -0.86
C TYR A 156 7.91 15.28 -0.46
N PHE A 157 7.12 16.31 -0.87
CA PHE A 157 5.70 16.41 -0.49
C PHE A 157 4.78 15.49 -1.28
N ARG A 158 5.19 15.09 -2.48
CA ARG A 158 4.38 14.28 -3.42
C ARG A 158 5.08 12.99 -3.81
N TRP A 159 5.83 12.39 -2.89
CA TRP A 159 6.71 11.27 -3.16
C TRP A 159 6.04 10.09 -3.87
N ARG A 160 4.74 9.87 -3.64
CA ARG A 160 3.94 8.85 -4.34
C ARG A 160 3.83 9.05 -5.84
N CYS A 161 4.18 10.24 -6.33
CA CYS A 161 4.16 10.55 -7.75
C CYS A 161 5.43 10.09 -8.49
N TRP A 162 6.45 9.57 -7.78
CA TRP A 162 7.71 9.11 -8.38
C TRP A 162 8.08 7.71 -7.92
N TYR A 163 8.44 6.84 -8.88
CA TYR A 163 8.91 5.49 -8.59
C TYR A 163 10.22 5.45 -7.77
N ASP A 164 10.96 6.54 -7.74
CA ASP A 164 12.13 6.66 -6.85
C ASP A 164 11.77 6.52 -5.37
N TYR A 165 10.52 6.83 -4.98
CA TYR A 165 10.10 6.90 -3.58
C TYR A 165 8.85 6.10 -3.25
N GLY A 166 8.05 5.73 -4.23
CA GLY A 166 6.77 5.05 -4.05
C GLY A 166 6.54 3.92 -5.04
N THR A 167 5.39 3.29 -4.91
CA THR A 167 4.97 2.10 -5.68
C THR A 167 3.83 2.38 -6.65
N GLY A 168 3.40 3.63 -6.74
CA GLY A 168 2.32 4.04 -7.63
C GLY A 168 0.99 3.38 -7.33
N LEU A 169 0.12 3.30 -8.34
CA LEU A 169 -1.23 2.71 -8.21
C LEU A 169 -1.19 1.24 -7.80
N SER A 170 -0.15 0.51 -8.17
CA SER A 170 -0.02 -0.92 -7.85
C SER A 170 0.18 -1.16 -6.35
N GLY A 171 1.18 -0.53 -5.74
CA GLY A 171 1.50 -0.75 -4.32
C GLY A 171 0.70 0.13 -3.37
N ASP A 172 0.32 1.37 -3.78
CA ASP A 172 -0.38 2.28 -2.87
C ASP A 172 -1.90 2.05 -2.82
N LEU A 173 -2.51 1.60 -3.92
CA LEU A 173 -3.98 1.39 -4.01
C LEU A 173 -4.37 -0.06 -4.25
N PHE A 174 -3.90 -0.67 -5.35
CA PHE A 174 -4.28 -2.04 -5.69
C PHE A 174 -3.93 -3.03 -4.58
N SER A 175 -2.83 -2.82 -3.87
CA SER A 175 -2.43 -3.69 -2.76
C SER A 175 -3.51 -3.86 -1.70
N HIS A 176 -4.32 -2.82 -1.42
CA HIS A 176 -5.44 -2.90 -0.48
C HIS A 176 -6.57 -3.79 -0.99
N ASP A 177 -6.99 -3.58 -2.25
CA ASP A 177 -8.08 -4.34 -2.85
C ASP A 177 -7.67 -5.80 -3.06
N TYR A 178 -6.42 -6.02 -3.49
CA TYR A 178 -5.90 -7.37 -3.67
C TYR A 178 -5.69 -8.11 -2.35
N ASP A 179 -5.22 -7.42 -1.30
CA ASP A 179 -5.06 -8.02 0.02
C ASP A 179 -6.41 -8.44 0.63
N GLN A 180 -7.46 -7.61 0.45
CA GLN A 180 -8.83 -7.97 0.83
C GLN A 180 -9.31 -9.21 0.07
N LEU A 181 -9.11 -9.24 -1.25
CA LEU A 181 -9.43 -10.40 -2.07
C LEU A 181 -8.67 -11.65 -1.61
N ASN A 182 -7.38 -11.49 -1.32
CA ASN A 182 -6.53 -12.59 -0.84
C ASN A 182 -6.98 -13.11 0.53
N GLN A 183 -7.50 -12.26 1.41
CA GLN A 183 -8.09 -12.69 2.68
C GLN A 183 -9.36 -13.53 2.46
N ILE A 184 -10.22 -13.09 1.53
CA ILE A 184 -11.52 -13.74 1.25
C ILE A 184 -11.34 -15.03 0.46
N MET A 185 -10.44 -15.07 -0.53
CA MET A 185 -10.33 -16.15 -1.52
C MET A 185 -9.01 -16.92 -1.49
N GLU A 186 -8.05 -16.54 -0.65
CA GLU A 186 -6.71 -17.19 -0.57
C GLU A 186 -6.03 -17.30 -1.95
N MET A 187 -5.91 -16.16 -2.64
CA MET A 187 -5.54 -16.10 -4.06
C MET A 187 -4.15 -16.64 -4.37
N GLY A 188 -3.17 -16.38 -3.51
CA GLY A 188 -1.78 -16.69 -3.79
C GLY A 188 -1.18 -15.86 -4.94
N ILE A 189 -0.17 -16.42 -5.62
CA ILE A 189 0.55 -15.73 -6.70
C ILE A 189 -0.08 -16.07 -8.05
N PRO A 190 -0.41 -15.07 -8.91
CA PRO A 190 -0.94 -15.33 -10.25
C PRO A 190 0.13 -16.00 -11.14
N LYS A 191 -0.31 -16.84 -12.07
CA LYS A 191 0.59 -17.47 -13.05
C LYS A 191 1.03 -16.47 -14.13
N TYR A 192 0.12 -15.60 -14.55
CA TYR A 192 0.40 -14.56 -15.53
C TYR A 192 -0.14 -13.22 -15.05
N ALA A 193 0.55 -12.14 -15.42
CA ALA A 193 0.11 -10.77 -15.21
C ALA A 193 0.40 -9.93 -16.45
N SER A 194 -0.59 -9.13 -16.87
CA SER A 194 -0.42 -8.14 -17.91
C SER A 194 -0.96 -6.79 -17.43
N ALA A 195 -0.28 -5.71 -17.77
CA ALA A 195 -0.66 -4.38 -17.31
C ALA A 195 -0.56 -3.35 -18.42
N SER A 196 -1.41 -2.34 -18.35
CA SER A 196 -1.37 -1.16 -19.21
C SER A 196 -1.73 0.10 -18.43
N GLY A 197 -1.36 1.26 -18.93
CA GLY A 197 -1.67 2.54 -18.31
C GLY A 197 -0.79 3.66 -18.82
N GLY A 198 -0.91 4.81 -18.19
CA GLY A 198 -0.11 5.97 -18.57
C GLY A 198 -0.46 7.21 -17.78
N ILE A 199 0.24 8.29 -18.07
CA ILE A 199 0.01 9.62 -17.51
C ILE A 199 -0.83 10.40 -18.52
N TYR A 200 -2.14 10.42 -18.30
CA TYR A 200 -3.08 11.01 -19.25
C TYR A 200 -3.63 12.36 -18.82
N PHE A 201 -3.86 12.56 -17.53
CA PHE A 201 -4.44 13.79 -17.00
C PHE A 201 -3.42 14.64 -16.22
N TYR A 202 -2.73 14.09 -15.23
CA TYR A 202 -1.80 14.83 -14.36
C TYR A 202 -0.43 15.03 -15.03
N LYS A 203 -0.27 16.13 -15.79
CA LYS A 203 0.99 16.50 -16.47
C LYS A 203 1.91 17.34 -15.56
N ASP A 204 2.10 16.93 -14.32
CA ASP A 204 2.83 17.64 -13.27
C ASP A 204 4.30 17.21 -13.11
N GLY A 205 4.79 16.37 -14.02
CA GLY A 205 6.17 15.88 -14.05
C GLY A 205 6.38 14.55 -13.33
N ARG A 206 5.30 13.91 -12.87
CA ARG A 206 5.34 12.56 -12.29
C ARG A 206 5.79 11.51 -13.31
N ASP A 207 6.33 10.41 -12.82
CA ASP A 207 6.58 9.20 -13.63
C ASP A 207 5.59 8.06 -13.32
N VAL A 208 4.84 8.17 -12.22
CA VAL A 208 3.79 7.22 -11.85
C VAL A 208 2.53 7.47 -12.70
N PRO A 209 1.95 6.45 -13.33
CA PRO A 209 0.69 6.55 -14.07
C PRO A 209 -0.47 7.09 -13.23
N ASP A 210 -1.34 7.88 -13.84
CA ASP A 210 -2.62 8.30 -13.27
C ASP A 210 -3.81 7.46 -13.73
N VAL A 211 -3.58 6.58 -14.72
CA VAL A 211 -4.48 5.50 -15.14
C VAL A 211 -3.68 4.22 -15.25
N TRP A 212 -4.16 3.16 -14.59
CA TRP A 212 -3.49 1.87 -14.60
C TRP A 212 -4.48 0.73 -14.51
N HIS A 213 -4.22 -0.33 -15.29
CA HIS A 213 -5.00 -1.55 -15.33
C HIS A 213 -4.07 -2.75 -15.21
N VAL A 214 -4.52 -3.80 -14.57
CA VAL A 214 -3.84 -5.09 -14.55
C VAL A 214 -4.83 -6.23 -14.66
N THR A 215 -4.45 -7.24 -15.42
CA THR A 215 -5.10 -8.55 -15.49
C THR A 215 -4.18 -9.57 -14.84
N LEU A 216 -4.69 -10.32 -13.86
CA LEU A 216 -4.00 -11.43 -13.22
C LEU A 216 -4.73 -12.73 -13.56
N GLU A 217 -3.99 -13.71 -14.06
CA GLU A 217 -4.56 -14.98 -14.50
C GLU A 217 -4.16 -16.13 -13.55
N TYR A 218 -5.15 -16.88 -13.15
CA TYR A 218 -5.05 -18.06 -12.28
C TYR A 218 -5.63 -19.31 -13.01
N PRO A 219 -4.91 -19.85 -14.00
CA PRO A 219 -5.42 -21.00 -14.78
C PRO A 219 -5.73 -22.23 -13.91
N ASP A 220 -4.97 -22.44 -12.83
CA ASP A 220 -5.19 -23.57 -11.91
C ASP A 220 -6.47 -23.41 -11.05
N ARG A 221 -7.12 -22.25 -11.14
CA ARG A 221 -8.40 -21.91 -10.48
C ARG A 221 -9.50 -21.56 -11.48
N ASP A 222 -9.25 -21.69 -12.78
CA ASP A 222 -10.15 -21.28 -13.86
C ASP A 222 -10.66 -19.82 -13.71
N MET A 223 -9.78 -18.91 -13.28
CA MET A 223 -10.21 -17.57 -12.86
C MET A 223 -9.25 -16.47 -13.32
N THR A 224 -9.81 -15.28 -13.54
CA THR A 224 -9.10 -14.03 -13.84
C THR A 224 -9.49 -12.93 -12.87
N VAL A 225 -8.52 -12.11 -12.44
CA VAL A 225 -8.75 -10.87 -11.70
C VAL A 225 -8.43 -9.69 -12.59
N LEU A 226 -9.36 -8.76 -12.72
CA LEU A 226 -9.19 -7.47 -13.39
C LEU A 226 -9.13 -6.35 -12.36
N TYR A 227 -8.13 -5.50 -12.44
CA TYR A 227 -8.09 -4.26 -11.68
C TYR A 227 -8.01 -3.06 -12.59
N SER A 228 -8.75 -2.02 -12.26
CA SER A 228 -8.79 -0.77 -13.03
C SER A 228 -8.75 0.42 -12.09
N ALA A 229 -7.82 1.35 -12.31
CA ALA A 229 -7.70 2.56 -11.51
C ALA A 229 -7.53 3.81 -12.36
N THR A 230 -8.15 4.91 -11.93
CA THR A 230 -7.90 6.24 -12.44
C THR A 230 -7.90 7.28 -11.32
N LEU A 231 -6.99 8.25 -11.41
CA LEU A 231 -6.92 9.38 -10.48
C LEU A 231 -7.68 10.62 -10.98
N SER A 232 -8.42 10.49 -12.09
CA SER A 232 -9.14 11.60 -12.75
C SER A 232 -10.65 11.38 -12.90
N SER A 233 -11.23 10.38 -12.23
CA SER A 233 -12.68 10.12 -12.21
C SER A 233 -13.08 9.45 -10.89
N ASN A 234 -14.22 9.86 -10.34
CA ASN A 234 -14.83 9.20 -9.15
C ASN A 234 -15.85 8.11 -9.53
N ASN A 235 -16.09 7.87 -10.82
CA ASN A 235 -17.07 6.89 -11.24
C ASN A 235 -16.49 5.48 -11.05
N SER A 236 -16.88 4.83 -9.96
CA SER A 236 -16.48 3.44 -9.65
C SER A 236 -17.61 2.48 -9.96
N ARG A 237 -17.24 1.31 -10.51
CA ARG A 237 -18.16 0.18 -10.72
C ARG A 237 -18.26 -0.74 -9.51
N GLY A 238 -17.50 -0.46 -8.44
CA GLY A 238 -17.38 -1.31 -7.26
C GLY A 238 -16.48 -2.53 -7.50
N ASN A 239 -16.23 -3.25 -6.42
CA ASN A 239 -15.46 -4.50 -6.43
C ASN A 239 -16.45 -5.67 -6.48
N ARG A 240 -16.23 -6.66 -7.35
CA ARG A 240 -17.16 -7.77 -7.59
C ARG A 240 -16.42 -9.09 -7.66
N ILE A 241 -16.98 -10.10 -7.02
CA ILE A 241 -16.58 -11.51 -7.17
C ILE A 241 -17.73 -12.21 -7.89
N MET A 242 -17.51 -12.63 -9.15
CA MET A 242 -18.54 -13.14 -10.03
C MET A 242 -18.43 -14.66 -10.13
N GLY A 243 -19.41 -15.34 -9.58
CA GLY A 243 -19.60 -16.77 -9.75
C GLY A 243 -20.70 -17.07 -10.76
N HIS A 244 -20.85 -18.35 -11.07
CA HIS A 244 -21.89 -18.81 -12.01
C HIS A 244 -23.31 -18.59 -11.49
N ASP A 245 -23.52 -18.81 -10.18
CA ASP A 245 -24.85 -18.82 -9.57
C ASP A 245 -25.21 -17.47 -8.92
N ALA A 246 -24.19 -16.70 -8.49
CA ALA A 246 -24.39 -15.40 -7.87
C ALA A 246 -23.14 -14.52 -7.98
N THR A 247 -23.31 -13.22 -7.75
CA THR A 247 -22.23 -12.21 -7.68
C THR A 247 -22.19 -11.58 -6.30
N MET A 248 -21.02 -11.55 -5.69
CA MET A 248 -20.78 -10.78 -4.48
C MET A 248 -20.24 -9.39 -4.84
N ILE A 249 -20.91 -8.36 -4.34
CA ILE A 249 -20.46 -6.96 -4.47
C ILE A 249 -19.80 -6.58 -3.17
N LEU A 250 -18.49 -6.34 -3.18
CA LEU A 250 -17.74 -5.89 -2.02
C LEU A 250 -17.89 -4.37 -1.88
N GLY A 251 -18.12 -3.89 -0.68
CA GLY A 251 -18.08 -2.46 -0.37
C GLY A 251 -16.68 -1.93 -0.65
N GLY A 252 -16.56 -0.97 -1.57
CA GLY A 252 -15.29 -0.34 -1.89
C GLY A 252 -14.76 0.50 -0.73
N GLN A 253 -13.48 0.89 -0.81
CA GLN A 253 -12.93 1.91 0.08
C GLN A 253 -13.72 3.21 -0.11
N SER A 254 -14.66 3.50 0.79
CA SER A 254 -15.25 4.83 0.82
C SER A 254 -14.17 5.80 1.31
N ASN A 255 -14.01 6.94 0.63
CA ASN A 255 -13.15 8.04 1.08
C ASN A 255 -13.52 8.58 2.49
N ALA A 256 -14.50 7.99 3.15
CA ALA A 256 -15.06 8.38 4.43
C ALA A 256 -14.81 7.37 5.56
N GLY A 257 -13.90 6.41 5.42
CA GLY A 257 -13.60 5.44 6.49
C GLY A 257 -14.77 4.51 6.84
N GLY A 258 -15.75 4.41 5.96
CA GLY A 258 -16.85 3.46 6.10
C GLY A 258 -16.37 2.06 5.74
N VAL A 259 -16.44 1.18 6.72
CA VAL A 259 -16.19 -0.25 6.58
C VAL A 259 -17.22 -0.81 5.61
N GLY A 260 -16.76 -1.24 4.42
CA GLY A 260 -17.63 -1.80 3.41
C GLY A 260 -18.22 -3.12 3.90
N GLY A 261 -19.55 -3.21 3.88
CA GLY A 261 -20.22 -4.49 3.87
C GLY A 261 -20.08 -5.15 2.49
N PHE A 262 -20.85 -6.18 2.26
CA PHE A 262 -21.04 -6.78 0.94
C PHE A 262 -22.52 -7.12 0.74
N SER A 263 -22.92 -7.31 -0.53
CA SER A 263 -24.19 -7.91 -0.92
C SER A 263 -23.95 -9.06 -1.87
N VAL A 264 -24.90 -9.99 -1.95
CA VAL A 264 -24.90 -11.10 -2.92
C VAL A 264 -26.18 -10.96 -3.75
N GLU A 265 -26.00 -10.95 -5.07
CA GLU A 265 -27.08 -10.81 -6.07
C GLU A 265 -27.13 -12.01 -7.00
#